data_dde7d94bd265dbd623c8cf5f30af5105
#
_entry.id   dde7d94bd265dbd623c8cf5f30af5105
#
_cell.length_a   1.000
_cell.length_b   1.000
_cell.length_c   1.000
_cell.angle_alpha   90.00
_cell.angle_beta   90.00
_cell.angle_gamma   90.00
#
_symmetry.space_group_name_H-M   'P 1'
#
loop_
_entity.id
_entity.type
_entity.pdbx_description
1 polymer ?
#
loop_
_entity_poly.entity_id
_entity_poly.type
_entity_poly.pdbx_seq_one_letter_code
_entity_poly.pdbx_strand_id
1 'polypeptide(L)'
;MDDTKKVLLLLPKRAETSERSALVETFVDSGSLLTLLSSKDHQIIYGRRGTGKTHALLYLHEKKLKEHVLSVFFDMRTIGSSSGLFSDSSLPAHQRALHLLRDTITKLQDEVVNFLLTDENANLAITSKYTDMLLDACTQIVIDGDTLIESVHENQNETTASLGVRFIASKSPSLLVNSQSSAKDASSERGLIQQIGTSKINIRFGDIGPVIGKIVETLPNNKLFILIDEWSSVPLDLQPYLAEMMKRCFLPVSGVTVKIAAIEQRTNIAVINESTHLGMEVGADIAADMDLDDFMVFDNDEHRSQNFFGDLIYNHYNVVRSDYSNSKHFADKDGLINAIFTQQAAFAELVRAAEGVPRDAINLLALAIQRSGDDNVSIEHVRSASKAWYMKDKDAAVSSNPEAKKLLNHIIDEVIAHRKARAFLLKSGQRYRLVNELFDARVLHVRKRNVSSNEQPGVRYDVYKIDYGCYVDLQATSRSPQGGFFENDGGNIAVPADDYRSIRRAILDLD
;
A
#
# COMPACT_ATOMS: atom_id res chain seq x y z
N MET A 1 26.71 13.81 24.17
CA MET A 1 26.05 13.66 22.85
C MET A 1 25.55 15.01 22.41
N ASP A 2 26.01 15.50 21.26
CA ASP A 2 25.63 16.78 20.65
C ASP A 2 24.13 16.85 20.37
N ASP A 3 23.55 18.07 20.42
CA ASP A 3 22.11 18.28 20.16
C ASP A 3 21.70 17.89 18.74
N THR A 4 22.60 18.02 17.76
CA THR A 4 22.39 17.51 16.39
C THR A 4 22.10 16.00 16.37
N LYS A 5 22.88 15.21 17.11
CA LYS A 5 22.68 13.77 17.20
C LYS A 5 21.38 13.41 17.94
N LYS A 6 21.00 14.19 18.96
CA LYS A 6 19.71 13.99 19.65
C LYS A 6 18.54 14.18 18.71
N VAL A 7 18.54 15.23 17.89
CA VAL A 7 17.52 15.48 16.87
C VAL A 7 17.45 14.31 15.89
N LEU A 8 18.59 13.81 15.40
CA LEU A 8 18.61 12.68 14.47
C LEU A 8 18.09 11.35 15.07
N LEU A 9 18.21 11.16 16.39
CA LEU A 9 17.61 10.01 17.06
C LEU A 9 16.08 10.06 17.13
N LEU A 10 15.50 11.24 17.01
CA LEU A 10 14.06 11.51 17.10
C LEU A 10 13.36 11.54 15.74
N LEU A 11 14.10 11.33 14.64
CA LEU A 11 13.51 11.31 13.31
C LEU A 11 12.33 10.31 13.24
N PRO A 12 11.17 10.73 12.69
CA PRO A 12 10.02 9.88 12.55
C PRO A 12 10.33 8.70 11.61
N LYS A 13 10.00 7.50 12.06
CA LYS A 13 10.25 6.24 11.34
C LYS A 13 9.06 5.80 10.49
N ARG A 14 7.93 6.47 10.65
CA ARG A 14 6.67 6.16 9.97
C ARG A 14 5.96 7.45 9.58
N ALA A 15 5.49 7.52 8.34
CA ALA A 15 4.75 8.68 7.84
C ALA A 15 3.46 8.94 8.62
N GLU A 16 2.77 7.88 9.06
CA GLU A 16 1.50 7.98 9.78
C GLU A 16 1.59 8.67 11.14
N THR A 17 2.80 8.74 11.71
CA THR A 17 3.04 9.42 13.00
C THR A 17 3.48 10.87 12.86
N SER A 18 3.68 11.34 11.62
CA SER A 18 4.12 12.70 11.34
C SER A 18 2.92 13.62 11.18
N GLU A 19 3.08 14.88 11.58
CA GLU A 19 2.10 15.92 11.27
C GLU A 19 1.99 16.14 9.75
N ARG A 20 0.80 16.56 9.28
CA ARG A 20 0.53 16.74 7.85
C ARG A 20 1.45 17.76 7.18
N SER A 21 1.77 18.86 7.87
CA SER A 21 2.74 19.87 7.42
C SER A 21 4.13 19.27 7.22
N ALA A 22 4.59 18.49 8.18
CA ALA A 22 5.88 17.80 8.16
C ALA A 22 6.00 16.80 7.01
N LEU A 23 4.90 16.14 6.61
CA LEU A 23 4.90 15.21 5.48
C LEU A 23 5.28 15.89 4.15
N VAL A 24 4.82 17.12 3.95
CA VAL A 24 5.15 17.88 2.73
C VAL A 24 6.60 18.33 2.74
N GLU A 25 7.10 18.79 3.89
CA GLU A 25 8.46 19.30 4.02
C GLU A 25 9.53 18.19 4.00
N THR A 26 9.20 17.01 4.48
CA THR A 26 10.11 15.86 4.52
C THR A 26 10.10 15.01 3.25
N PHE A 27 9.16 15.26 2.33
CA PHE A 27 9.10 14.50 1.08
C PHE A 27 10.29 14.82 0.18
N VAL A 28 10.92 13.78 -0.35
CA VAL A 28 12.01 13.90 -1.34
C VAL A 28 11.51 13.33 -2.66
N ASP A 29 11.42 14.20 -3.68
CA ASP A 29 11.09 13.75 -5.03
C ASP A 29 12.30 13.13 -5.69
N SER A 30 12.19 11.88 -6.07
CA SER A 30 13.24 11.16 -6.82
C SER A 30 13.28 11.50 -8.31
N GLY A 31 12.78 12.67 -8.68
CA GLY A 31 12.83 13.29 -10.02
C GLY A 31 11.57 13.06 -10.85
N SER A 32 11.13 11.84 -11.10
CA SER A 32 9.91 11.56 -11.88
C SER A 32 8.73 11.08 -11.04
N LEU A 33 8.98 10.69 -9.79
CA LEU A 33 7.98 10.05 -8.92
C LEU A 33 6.73 10.93 -8.76
N LEU A 34 6.93 12.19 -8.40
CA LEU A 34 5.82 13.10 -8.16
C LEU A 34 5.02 13.40 -9.43
N THR A 35 5.70 13.50 -10.58
CA THR A 35 5.05 13.70 -11.87
C THR A 35 4.16 12.53 -12.23
N LEU A 36 4.66 11.30 -12.08
CA LEU A 36 3.92 10.07 -12.33
C LEU A 36 2.74 9.92 -11.35
N LEU A 37 2.96 10.16 -10.06
CA LEU A 37 1.90 10.13 -9.04
C LEU A 37 0.78 11.13 -9.31
N SER A 38 1.13 12.32 -9.82
CA SER A 38 0.18 13.39 -10.08
C SER A 38 -0.61 13.20 -11.37
N SER A 39 -0.31 12.17 -12.18
CA SER A 39 -1.04 11.84 -13.41
C SER A 39 -2.51 11.52 -13.13
N LYS A 40 -3.35 11.66 -14.15
CA LYS A 40 -4.78 11.31 -14.07
C LYS A 40 -5.05 9.82 -14.25
N ASP A 41 -4.03 9.03 -14.54
CA ASP A 41 -4.18 7.61 -14.76
C ASP A 41 -4.48 6.89 -13.45
N HIS A 42 -5.29 5.87 -13.50
CA HIS A 42 -5.43 4.94 -12.39
C HIS A 42 -4.15 4.13 -12.27
N GLN A 43 -3.55 4.06 -11.06
CA GLN A 43 -2.24 3.42 -10.88
C GLN A 43 -2.17 2.57 -9.63
N ILE A 44 -1.43 1.48 -9.72
CA ILE A 44 -0.93 0.73 -8.56
C ILE A 44 0.52 1.12 -8.34
N ILE A 45 0.85 1.47 -7.11
CA ILE A 45 2.18 1.84 -6.66
C ILE A 45 2.69 0.67 -5.83
N TYR A 46 3.61 -0.08 -6.40
CA TYR A 46 4.24 -1.18 -5.69
C TYR A 46 5.43 -0.71 -4.85
N GLY A 47 5.79 -1.54 -3.90
CA GLY A 47 6.97 -1.36 -3.06
C GLY A 47 6.82 -2.12 -1.74
N ARG A 48 7.93 -2.53 -1.14
CA ARG A 48 7.96 -3.21 0.16
C ARG A 48 7.62 -2.28 1.31
N ARG A 49 7.51 -2.84 2.49
CA ARG A 49 7.32 -2.06 3.71
C ARG A 49 8.51 -1.13 3.96
N GLY A 50 8.22 0.16 4.17
CA GLY A 50 9.24 1.17 4.46
C GLY A 50 9.83 1.89 3.25
N THR A 51 9.40 1.60 2.01
CA THR A 51 9.84 2.28 0.78
C THR A 51 9.23 3.67 0.57
N GLY A 52 8.28 4.08 1.43
CA GLY A 52 7.70 5.42 1.37
C GLY A 52 6.36 5.54 0.65
N LYS A 53 5.67 4.42 0.33
CA LYS A 53 4.34 4.43 -0.32
C LYS A 53 3.32 5.33 0.39
N THR A 54 3.15 5.11 1.69
CA THR A 54 2.26 5.93 2.53
C THR A 54 2.64 7.40 2.47
N HIS A 55 3.94 7.71 2.56
CA HIS A 55 4.44 9.09 2.50
C HIS A 55 4.12 9.74 1.14
N ALA A 56 4.35 9.02 0.04
CA ALA A 56 4.06 9.48 -1.30
C ALA A 56 2.55 9.77 -1.51
N LEU A 57 1.67 8.88 -1.03
CA LEU A 57 0.22 9.09 -1.09
C LEU A 57 -0.24 10.26 -0.21
N LEU A 58 0.27 10.37 1.02
CA LEU A 58 -0.08 11.48 1.91
C LEU A 58 0.44 12.82 1.39
N TYR A 59 1.66 12.84 0.80
CA TYR A 59 2.16 14.03 0.12
C TYR A 59 1.24 14.44 -1.05
N LEU A 60 0.83 13.48 -1.89
CA LEU A 60 -0.11 13.74 -2.98
C LEU A 60 -1.44 14.26 -2.45
N HIS A 61 -1.96 13.67 -1.37
CA HIS A 61 -3.19 14.09 -0.70
C HIS A 61 -3.14 15.56 -0.29
N GLU A 62 -2.14 15.95 0.47
CA GLU A 62 -1.97 17.34 0.95
C GLU A 62 -1.76 18.31 -0.22
N LYS A 63 -1.01 17.90 -1.24
CA LYS A 63 -0.82 18.71 -2.44
C LYS A 63 -2.15 18.95 -3.18
N LYS A 64 -2.98 17.91 -3.33
CA LYS A 64 -4.29 18.04 -4.01
C LYS A 64 -5.25 18.90 -3.23
N LEU A 65 -5.29 18.80 -1.91
CA LEU A 65 -6.10 19.67 -1.07
C LEU A 65 -5.67 21.14 -1.19
N LYS A 66 -4.36 21.44 -1.23
CA LYS A 66 -3.84 22.79 -1.49
C LYS A 66 -4.19 23.32 -2.89
N GLU A 67 -4.39 22.44 -3.87
CA GLU A 67 -4.86 22.76 -5.22
C GLU A 67 -6.40 22.88 -5.29
N HIS A 68 -7.14 22.86 -4.18
CA HIS A 68 -8.60 22.80 -4.10
C HIS A 68 -9.19 21.61 -4.88
N VAL A 69 -8.49 20.50 -4.91
CA VAL A 69 -8.96 19.23 -5.48
C VAL A 69 -9.28 18.28 -4.36
N LEU A 70 -10.50 17.76 -4.32
CA LEU A 70 -10.88 16.75 -3.34
C LEU A 70 -9.99 15.51 -3.50
N SER A 71 -9.31 15.18 -2.42
CA SER A 71 -8.52 13.95 -2.30
C SER A 71 -8.95 13.19 -1.07
N VAL A 72 -9.25 11.93 -1.21
CA VAL A 72 -9.68 11.05 -0.11
C VAL A 72 -8.65 9.97 0.10
N PHE A 73 -8.20 9.81 1.33
CA PHE A 73 -7.19 8.83 1.73
C PHE A 73 -7.83 7.69 2.53
N PHE A 74 -7.67 6.48 2.03
CA PHE A 74 -8.16 5.24 2.66
C PHE A 74 -6.98 4.39 3.14
N ASP A 75 -6.92 4.11 4.43
CA ASP A 75 -6.06 3.09 5.01
C ASP A 75 -6.86 1.80 5.18
N MET A 76 -6.57 0.79 4.37
CA MET A 76 -7.32 -0.47 4.37
C MET A 76 -7.19 -1.27 5.67
N ARG A 77 -6.25 -0.94 6.55
CA ARG A 77 -6.16 -1.51 7.90
C ARG A 77 -7.30 -1.07 8.81
N THR A 78 -7.87 0.11 8.55
CA THR A 78 -8.89 0.74 9.40
C THR A 78 -10.30 0.61 8.84
N ILE A 79 -10.44 0.31 7.55
CA ILE A 79 -11.74 0.10 6.90
C ILE A 79 -12.26 -1.29 7.22
N GLY A 80 -13.56 -1.39 7.55
CA GLY A 80 -14.20 -2.66 7.92
C GLY A 80 -13.86 -3.18 9.31
N SER A 81 -13.14 -2.40 10.13
CA SER A 81 -12.76 -2.79 11.49
C SER A 81 -13.94 -2.83 12.48
N SER A 82 -15.03 -2.13 12.17
CA SER A 82 -16.19 -1.99 13.07
C SER A 82 -17.07 -3.24 13.17
N SER A 83 -16.96 -4.18 12.23
CA SER A 83 -17.83 -5.36 12.23
C SER A 83 -17.09 -6.71 12.26
N GLY A 84 -15.78 -6.75 12.04
CA GLY A 84 -15.02 -8.01 11.93
C GLY A 84 -15.48 -8.94 10.79
N LEU A 85 -16.48 -8.52 10.02
CA LEU A 85 -17.17 -9.35 9.03
C LEU A 85 -16.28 -9.75 7.85
N PHE A 86 -15.23 -8.98 7.55
CA PHE A 86 -14.31 -9.34 6.47
C PHE A 86 -13.38 -10.51 6.86
N SER A 87 -13.19 -10.76 8.16
CA SER A 87 -12.44 -11.93 8.68
C SER A 87 -13.33 -13.14 8.98
N ASP A 88 -14.65 -12.98 8.91
CA ASP A 88 -15.60 -14.09 9.13
C ASP A 88 -15.61 -15.04 7.93
N SER A 89 -14.91 -16.17 8.09
CA SER A 89 -14.81 -17.20 7.06
C SER A 89 -16.15 -17.95 6.79
N SER A 90 -17.17 -17.75 7.61
CA SER A 90 -18.50 -18.30 7.38
C SER A 90 -19.24 -17.59 6.23
N LEU A 91 -18.88 -16.34 5.93
CA LEU A 91 -19.44 -15.55 4.84
C LEU A 91 -18.67 -15.76 3.52
N PRO A 92 -19.36 -15.88 2.38
CA PRO A 92 -18.73 -15.93 1.07
C PRO A 92 -17.84 -14.70 0.79
N ALA A 93 -16.74 -14.88 0.07
CA ALA A 93 -15.77 -13.80 -0.22
C ALA A 93 -16.43 -12.57 -0.85
N HIS A 94 -17.35 -12.75 -1.78
CA HIS A 94 -18.05 -11.64 -2.43
C HIS A 94 -18.90 -10.80 -1.45
N GLN A 95 -19.51 -11.42 -0.44
CA GLN A 95 -20.29 -10.70 0.58
C GLN A 95 -19.36 -9.91 1.51
N ARG A 96 -18.24 -10.52 1.94
CA ARG A 96 -17.23 -9.83 2.74
C ARG A 96 -16.65 -8.62 1.99
N ALA A 97 -16.38 -8.76 0.69
CA ALA A 97 -15.92 -7.66 -0.16
C ALA A 97 -16.99 -6.55 -0.34
N LEU A 98 -18.27 -6.91 -0.41
CA LEU A 98 -19.38 -5.94 -0.42
C LEU A 98 -19.42 -5.07 0.84
N HIS A 99 -19.19 -5.64 2.02
CA HIS A 99 -19.11 -4.89 3.26
C HIS A 99 -17.93 -3.90 3.24
N LEU A 100 -16.76 -4.33 2.76
CA LEU A 100 -15.60 -3.44 2.62
C LEU A 100 -15.88 -2.29 1.65
N LEU A 101 -16.50 -2.56 0.50
CA LEU A 101 -16.87 -1.52 -0.46
C LEU A 101 -17.85 -0.53 0.16
N ARG A 102 -18.88 -1.00 0.86
CA ARG A 102 -19.84 -0.13 1.54
C ARG A 102 -19.15 0.79 2.53
N ASP A 103 -18.28 0.24 3.38
CA ASP A 103 -17.55 1.03 4.37
C ASP A 103 -16.61 2.06 3.69
N THR A 104 -16.01 1.69 2.55
CA THR A 104 -15.20 2.61 1.71
C THR A 104 -16.05 3.75 1.16
N ILE A 105 -17.25 3.46 0.65
CA ILE A 105 -18.17 4.48 0.10
C ILE A 105 -18.73 5.37 1.20
N THR A 106 -19.04 4.83 2.37
CA THR A 106 -19.48 5.62 3.53
C THR A 106 -18.37 6.61 3.94
N LYS A 107 -17.13 6.15 4.04
CA LYS A 107 -16.01 7.04 4.33
C LYS A 107 -15.79 8.08 3.22
N LEU A 108 -15.96 7.71 1.95
CA LEU A 108 -15.91 8.67 0.84
C LEU A 108 -16.95 9.78 1.03
N GLN A 109 -18.17 9.43 1.41
CA GLN A 109 -19.23 10.39 1.69
C GLN A 109 -18.86 11.37 2.80
N ASP A 110 -18.34 10.84 3.92
CA ASP A 110 -17.91 11.66 5.06
C ASP A 110 -16.81 12.67 4.63
N GLU A 111 -15.84 12.23 3.85
CA GLU A 111 -14.75 13.09 3.36
C GLU A 111 -15.25 14.13 2.33
N VAL A 112 -16.22 13.78 1.48
CA VAL A 112 -16.87 14.71 0.58
C VAL A 112 -17.59 15.81 1.39
N VAL A 113 -18.38 15.43 2.39
CA VAL A 113 -19.09 16.38 3.24
C VAL A 113 -18.12 17.28 4.00
N ASN A 114 -17.06 16.72 4.58
CA ASN A 114 -16.04 17.49 5.29
C ASN A 114 -15.35 18.52 4.37
N PHE A 115 -15.00 18.12 3.15
CA PHE A 115 -14.41 19.01 2.16
C PHE A 115 -15.37 20.16 1.80
N LEU A 116 -16.65 19.86 1.57
CA LEU A 116 -17.68 20.86 1.24
C LEU A 116 -17.93 21.86 2.38
N LEU A 117 -17.71 21.44 3.62
CA LEU A 117 -17.84 22.33 4.80
C LEU A 117 -16.63 23.26 4.97
N THR A 118 -15.48 22.89 4.43
CA THR A 118 -14.21 23.62 4.59
C THR A 118 -13.84 24.46 3.37
N ASP A 119 -14.32 24.14 2.17
CA ASP A 119 -14.02 24.85 0.93
C ASP A 119 -15.14 25.82 0.57
N GLU A 120 -14.86 27.13 0.60
CA GLU A 120 -15.81 28.21 0.32
C GLU A 120 -16.35 28.21 -1.13
N ASN A 121 -15.66 27.52 -2.04
CA ASN A 121 -16.06 27.40 -3.45
C ASN A 121 -17.00 26.23 -3.72
N ALA A 122 -17.30 25.42 -2.72
CA ALA A 122 -18.11 24.22 -2.86
C ALA A 122 -19.61 24.49 -2.69
N ASN A 123 -20.45 23.84 -3.49
CA ASN A 123 -21.90 23.96 -3.41
C ASN A 123 -22.52 22.85 -2.53
N LEU A 124 -22.57 23.09 -1.23
CA LEU A 124 -23.07 22.13 -0.24
C LEU A 124 -24.51 21.66 -0.55
N ALA A 125 -25.43 22.57 -0.92
CA ALA A 125 -26.84 22.25 -1.08
C ALA A 125 -27.13 21.27 -2.23
N ILE A 126 -26.37 21.33 -3.31
CA ILE A 126 -26.52 20.44 -4.47
C ILE A 126 -25.83 19.12 -4.20
N THR A 127 -24.63 19.19 -3.61
CA THR A 127 -23.80 17.99 -3.42
C THR A 127 -24.36 17.07 -2.33
N SER A 128 -24.96 17.61 -1.25
CA SER A 128 -25.58 16.80 -0.18
C SER A 128 -26.66 15.87 -0.72
N LYS A 129 -27.46 16.33 -1.69
CA LYS A 129 -28.45 15.47 -2.34
C LYS A 129 -27.82 14.24 -3.01
N TYR A 130 -26.68 14.43 -3.67
CA TYR A 130 -25.99 13.31 -4.35
C TYR A 130 -25.25 12.40 -3.38
N THR A 131 -24.75 12.93 -2.26
CA THR A 131 -24.18 12.10 -1.20
C THR A 131 -25.23 11.21 -0.53
N ASP A 132 -26.46 11.72 -0.32
CA ASP A 132 -27.57 10.90 0.19
C ASP A 132 -27.95 9.79 -0.81
N MET A 133 -28.04 10.13 -2.11
CA MET A 133 -28.30 9.14 -3.16
C MET A 133 -27.21 8.05 -3.22
N LEU A 134 -25.95 8.41 -2.97
CA LEU A 134 -24.83 7.46 -2.93
C LEU A 134 -25.01 6.50 -1.77
N LEU A 135 -25.38 6.99 -0.59
CA LEU A 135 -25.64 6.17 0.58
C LEU A 135 -26.80 5.20 0.33
N ASP A 136 -27.90 5.70 -0.22
CA ASP A 136 -29.08 4.87 -0.56
C ASP A 136 -28.72 3.74 -1.52
N ALA A 137 -27.89 4.00 -2.53
CA ALA A 137 -27.44 2.99 -3.49
C ALA A 137 -26.60 1.86 -2.85
N CYS A 138 -25.94 2.15 -1.71
CA CYS A 138 -25.04 1.22 -1.02
C CYS A 138 -25.67 0.51 0.17
N THR A 139 -26.83 1.00 0.67
CA THR A 139 -27.43 0.50 1.92
C THR A 139 -28.73 -0.29 1.72
N GLN A 140 -29.11 -0.60 0.48
CA GLN A 140 -30.30 -1.41 0.24
C GLN A 140 -30.18 -2.80 0.84
N ILE A 141 -31.10 -3.11 1.77
CA ILE A 141 -31.21 -4.44 2.36
C ILE A 141 -32.33 -5.19 1.61
N VAL A 142 -31.99 -6.29 0.99
CA VAL A 142 -32.97 -7.23 0.43
C VAL A 142 -33.08 -8.40 1.38
N ILE A 143 -34.30 -8.69 1.82
CA ILE A 143 -34.60 -9.87 2.63
C ILE A 143 -34.94 -11.02 1.68
N ASP A 144 -34.09 -12.03 1.66
CA ASP A 144 -34.32 -13.26 0.88
C ASP A 144 -35.04 -14.26 1.77
N GLY A 145 -36.36 -14.36 1.61
CA GLY A 145 -37.22 -15.21 2.42
C GLY A 145 -38.71 -14.99 2.17
N ASP A 146 -39.56 -15.71 2.89
CA ASP A 146 -41.00 -15.63 2.74
C ASP A 146 -41.57 -14.34 3.35
N THR A 147 -42.45 -13.68 2.62
CA THR A 147 -43.16 -12.50 3.08
C THR A 147 -44.49 -12.90 3.65
N LEU A 148 -44.68 -12.68 4.95
CA LEU A 148 -45.99 -12.84 5.60
C LEU A 148 -46.69 -11.46 5.59
N ILE A 149 -47.79 -11.34 4.90
CA ILE A 149 -48.66 -10.16 4.90
C ILE A 149 -49.86 -10.47 5.77
N GLU A 150 -49.91 -9.85 6.93
CA GLU A 150 -51.06 -9.93 7.83
C GLU A 150 -51.87 -8.60 7.63
N SER A 151 -53.01 -8.72 6.96
CA SER A 151 -53.93 -7.59 6.84
C SER A 151 -55.04 -7.76 7.89
N VAL A 152 -55.12 -6.82 8.83
CA VAL A 152 -56.21 -6.73 9.79
C VAL A 152 -57.25 -5.77 9.22
N HIS A 153 -58.40 -6.30 8.77
CA HIS A 153 -59.59 -5.50 8.45
C HIS A 153 -60.38 -5.25 9.74
N GLU A 154 -60.34 -4.05 10.25
CA GLU A 154 -61.20 -3.61 11.34
C GLU A 154 -62.53 -3.11 10.72
N ASN A 155 -63.54 -3.97 10.59
CA ASN A 155 -64.87 -3.56 10.30
C ASN A 155 -65.57 -3.15 11.60
N GLN A 156 -65.99 -1.91 11.71
CA GLN A 156 -66.73 -1.35 12.83
C GLN A 156 -68.22 -1.78 12.82
N ASN A 157 -68.53 -3.03 12.60
CA ASN A 157 -69.81 -3.63 13.02
C ASN A 157 -69.68 -5.15 12.93
N GLU A 158 -69.71 -5.76 14.08
CA GLU A 158 -69.75 -7.20 14.35
C GLU A 158 -68.36 -7.90 14.57
N THR A 159 -68.22 -8.30 15.80
CA THR A 159 -67.17 -9.15 16.36
C THR A 159 -67.05 -10.49 15.66
N THR A 160 -66.18 -10.56 14.65
CA THR A 160 -65.59 -11.85 14.23
C THR A 160 -64.23 -11.52 13.58
N ALA A 161 -63.15 -11.71 14.34
CA ALA A 161 -61.81 -11.68 13.80
C ALA A 161 -61.58 -12.92 12.96
N SER A 162 -61.54 -12.78 11.63
CA SER A 162 -61.06 -13.82 10.73
C SER A 162 -59.60 -13.56 10.38
N LEU A 163 -58.66 -14.28 10.94
CA LEU A 163 -57.27 -14.35 10.53
C LEU A 163 -57.19 -15.01 9.15
N GLY A 164 -57.05 -14.21 8.11
CA GLY A 164 -56.76 -14.71 6.76
C GLY A 164 -55.30 -14.68 6.46
N VAL A 165 -54.60 -15.80 6.65
CA VAL A 165 -53.22 -15.95 6.19
C VAL A 165 -53.25 -16.38 4.72
N ARG A 166 -52.78 -15.55 3.83
CA ARG A 166 -52.62 -15.87 2.41
C ARG A 166 -51.16 -16.04 2.09
N PHE A 167 -50.72 -17.26 1.87
CA PHE A 167 -49.38 -17.55 1.37
C PHE A 167 -49.32 -17.24 -0.13
N ILE A 168 -48.45 -16.32 -0.54
CA ILE A 168 -48.09 -16.16 -1.94
C ILE A 168 -46.63 -16.59 -2.06
N ALA A 169 -46.42 -17.83 -2.52
CA ALA A 169 -45.12 -18.28 -2.98
C ALA A 169 -44.82 -17.63 -4.34
N SER A 170 -43.89 -16.69 -4.43
CA SER A 170 -43.41 -16.18 -5.71
C SER A 170 -41.90 -16.37 -5.81
N LYS A 171 -41.50 -17.05 -6.88
CA LYS A 171 -40.11 -17.08 -7.35
C LYS A 171 -39.78 -15.69 -7.89
N SER A 172 -38.97 -14.95 -7.13
CA SER A 172 -38.43 -13.66 -7.43
C SER A 172 -39.40 -12.46 -7.47
N PRO A 173 -39.52 -11.69 -6.38
CA PRO A 173 -39.82 -10.27 -6.50
C PRO A 173 -38.81 -9.42 -5.76
N SER A 174 -38.29 -8.41 -6.47
CA SER A 174 -37.70 -7.21 -5.88
C SER A 174 -38.86 -6.30 -5.41
N LEU A 175 -39.08 -6.20 -4.11
CA LEU A 175 -40.01 -5.22 -3.53
C LEU A 175 -39.20 -4.11 -2.85
N LEU A 176 -39.28 -2.92 -3.44
CA LEU A 176 -38.83 -1.67 -2.85
C LEU A 176 -39.83 -1.27 -1.74
N VAL A 177 -39.39 -1.28 -0.49
CA VAL A 177 -40.12 -0.63 0.58
C VAL A 177 -39.66 0.83 0.63
N ASN A 178 -40.38 1.71 -0.02
CA ASN A 178 -40.22 3.16 0.10
C ASN A 178 -41.11 3.64 1.25
N SER A 179 -40.54 3.89 2.42
CA SER A 179 -41.25 4.52 3.52
C SER A 179 -41.28 6.05 3.33
N GLN A 180 -42.19 6.54 2.46
CA GLN A 180 -42.60 7.95 2.50
C GLN A 180 -43.93 8.05 3.25
N SER A 181 -43.85 8.56 4.47
CA SER A 181 -45.01 9.01 5.22
C SER A 181 -45.55 10.33 4.62
N SER A 182 -46.59 10.27 3.82
CA SER A 182 -47.47 11.42 3.58
C SER A 182 -48.82 11.14 4.20
N ALA A 183 -49.08 11.85 5.30
CA ALA A 183 -50.37 11.86 5.93
C ALA A 183 -51.36 12.60 5.00
N LYS A 184 -52.48 11.97 4.60
CA LYS A 184 -53.79 12.52 4.53
C LYS A 184 -54.84 11.46 4.23
N ASP A 185 -55.87 11.49 5.13
CA ASP A 185 -57.22 10.92 5.04
C ASP A 185 -57.42 9.42 5.16
N ALA A 186 -57.73 9.04 6.38
CA ALA A 186 -58.81 8.24 6.94
C ALA A 186 -59.37 7.07 6.11
N SER A 187 -58.70 5.97 6.19
CA SER A 187 -59.19 4.64 6.53
C SER A 187 -57.95 3.84 6.98
N SER A 188 -57.91 3.48 8.26
CA SER A 188 -56.75 2.78 8.85
C SER A 188 -56.71 1.30 8.46
N GLU A 189 -56.16 0.99 7.29
CA GLU A 189 -55.63 -0.32 7.03
C GLU A 189 -54.25 -0.42 7.67
N ARG A 190 -54.13 -1.05 8.85
CA ARG A 190 -52.89 -1.45 9.43
C ARG A 190 -52.51 -2.81 8.90
N GLY A 191 -51.77 -2.84 7.81
CA GLY A 191 -51.10 -4.03 7.35
C GLY A 191 -49.77 -4.22 8.09
N LEU A 192 -49.58 -5.28 8.83
CA LEU A 192 -48.30 -5.70 9.38
C LEU A 192 -47.63 -6.59 8.33
N ILE A 193 -46.59 -6.11 7.70
CA ILE A 193 -45.73 -6.89 6.80
C ILE A 193 -44.56 -7.40 7.61
N GLN A 194 -44.52 -8.68 7.87
CA GLN A 194 -43.40 -9.32 8.53
C GLN A 194 -42.64 -10.16 7.52
N GLN A 195 -41.37 -9.77 7.25
CA GLN A 195 -40.49 -10.56 6.40
C GLN A 195 -39.58 -11.43 7.29
N ILE A 196 -39.65 -12.75 7.08
CA ILE A 196 -38.82 -13.72 7.79
C ILE A 196 -37.80 -14.28 6.77
N GLY A 197 -36.52 -13.91 6.92
CA GLY A 197 -35.48 -14.39 6.02
C GLY A 197 -34.10 -13.88 6.39
N THR A 198 -33.11 -14.27 5.64
CA THR A 198 -31.74 -13.74 5.78
C THR A 198 -31.61 -12.39 5.07
N SER A 199 -31.21 -11.33 5.79
CA SER A 199 -30.94 -10.04 5.20
C SER A 199 -29.66 -10.11 4.37
N LYS A 200 -29.74 -9.70 3.08
CA LYS A 200 -28.57 -9.56 2.18
C LYS A 200 -28.43 -8.11 1.77
N ILE A 201 -27.20 -7.61 1.80
CA ILE A 201 -26.88 -6.30 1.24
C ILE A 201 -26.87 -6.42 -0.28
N ASN A 202 -27.63 -5.59 -0.94
CA ASN A 202 -27.66 -5.45 -2.40
C ASN A 202 -27.11 -4.07 -2.79
N ILE A 203 -26.03 -4.04 -3.57
CA ILE A 203 -25.44 -2.81 -4.09
C ILE A 203 -25.80 -2.68 -5.57
N ARG A 204 -26.38 -1.53 -5.95
CA ARG A 204 -26.69 -1.22 -7.35
C ARG A 204 -25.50 -0.55 -8.00
N PHE A 205 -24.55 -1.33 -8.51
CA PHE A 205 -23.36 -0.81 -9.18
C PHE A 205 -23.67 0.16 -10.33
N GLY A 206 -24.77 -0.07 -11.05
CA GLY A 206 -25.21 0.82 -12.14
C GLY A 206 -25.58 2.25 -11.70
N ASP A 207 -25.95 2.44 -10.45
CA ASP A 207 -26.36 3.74 -9.92
C ASP A 207 -25.18 4.50 -9.28
N ILE A 208 -24.19 3.78 -8.73
CA ILE A 208 -23.07 4.36 -7.99
C ILE A 208 -22.20 5.24 -8.88
N GLY A 209 -21.73 4.75 -10.01
CA GLY A 209 -20.87 5.49 -10.92
C GLY A 209 -21.49 6.81 -11.39
N PRO A 210 -22.74 6.82 -11.92
CA PRO A 210 -23.43 8.05 -12.30
C PRO A 210 -23.59 9.04 -11.14
N VAL A 211 -23.87 8.58 -9.92
CA VAL A 211 -24.00 9.44 -8.75
C VAL A 211 -22.66 10.06 -8.36
N ILE A 212 -21.57 9.27 -8.36
CA ILE A 212 -20.22 9.80 -8.13
C ILE A 212 -19.86 10.84 -9.21
N GLY A 213 -20.22 10.60 -10.48
CA GLY A 213 -20.03 11.56 -11.56
C GLY A 213 -20.69 12.91 -11.28
N LYS A 214 -21.94 12.89 -10.80
CA LYS A 214 -22.65 14.10 -10.38
C LYS A 214 -22.01 14.79 -9.18
N ILE A 215 -21.50 14.03 -8.20
CA ILE A 215 -20.72 14.60 -7.09
C ILE A 215 -19.49 15.31 -7.66
N VAL A 216 -18.72 14.67 -8.52
CA VAL A 216 -17.50 15.23 -9.12
C VAL A 216 -17.80 16.51 -9.91
N GLU A 217 -18.90 16.57 -10.66
CA GLU A 217 -19.34 17.77 -11.39
C GLU A 217 -19.63 18.96 -10.46
N THR A 218 -19.99 18.72 -9.20
CA THR A 218 -20.24 19.77 -8.20
C THR A 218 -19.00 20.23 -7.45
N LEU A 219 -17.88 19.51 -7.58
CA LEU A 219 -16.61 19.87 -6.92
C LEU A 219 -15.92 21.04 -7.65
N PRO A 220 -15.14 21.88 -6.94
CA PRO A 220 -14.53 23.09 -7.52
C PRO A 220 -13.72 22.87 -8.79
N ASN A 221 -13.00 21.77 -8.89
CA ASN A 221 -12.13 21.47 -10.05
C ASN A 221 -12.60 20.26 -10.86
N ASN A 222 -13.83 19.78 -10.63
CA ASN A 222 -14.39 18.58 -11.24
C ASN A 222 -13.43 17.37 -11.18
N LYS A 223 -12.74 17.23 -10.05
CA LYS A 223 -11.74 16.15 -9.83
C LYS A 223 -11.88 15.56 -8.45
N LEU A 224 -11.69 14.25 -8.40
CA LEU A 224 -11.63 13.45 -7.18
C LEU A 224 -10.46 12.49 -7.24
N PHE A 225 -9.55 12.59 -6.28
CA PHE A 225 -8.48 11.60 -6.09
C PHE A 225 -8.87 10.64 -4.98
N ILE A 226 -8.84 9.35 -5.29
CA ILE A 226 -9.06 8.25 -4.34
C ILE A 226 -7.72 7.57 -4.12
N LEU A 227 -7.16 7.73 -2.92
CA LEU A 227 -5.86 7.22 -2.54
C LEU A 227 -6.06 6.08 -1.55
N ILE A 228 -5.64 4.87 -1.94
CA ILE A 228 -5.84 3.65 -1.16
C ILE A 228 -4.48 3.14 -0.72
N ASP A 229 -4.24 3.18 0.58
CA ASP A 229 -3.02 2.65 1.20
C ASP A 229 -3.28 1.28 1.84
N GLU A 230 -2.20 0.53 2.02
CA GLU A 230 -2.21 -0.79 2.66
C GLU A 230 -3.18 -1.79 2.01
N TRP A 231 -3.32 -1.75 0.68
CA TRP A 231 -4.14 -2.72 -0.06
C TRP A 231 -3.81 -4.17 0.31
N SER A 232 -2.54 -4.45 0.55
CA SER A 232 -2.04 -5.78 0.94
C SER A 232 -2.52 -6.24 2.32
N SER A 233 -3.21 -5.41 3.08
CA SER A 233 -3.87 -5.79 4.35
C SER A 233 -5.24 -6.42 4.14
N VAL A 234 -5.83 -6.24 2.96
CA VAL A 234 -7.06 -6.95 2.57
C VAL A 234 -6.71 -8.42 2.30
N PRO A 235 -7.46 -9.40 2.83
CA PRO A 235 -7.25 -10.81 2.54
C PRO A 235 -7.18 -11.11 1.04
N LEU A 236 -6.23 -11.94 0.62
CA LEU A 236 -5.95 -12.21 -0.80
C LEU A 236 -7.16 -12.75 -1.58
N ASP A 237 -8.05 -13.49 -0.91
CA ASP A 237 -9.27 -14.04 -1.49
C ASP A 237 -10.35 -12.96 -1.73
N LEU A 238 -10.30 -11.84 -1.03
CA LEU A 238 -11.24 -10.73 -1.16
C LEU A 238 -10.78 -9.68 -2.18
N GLN A 239 -9.46 -9.54 -2.37
CA GLN A 239 -8.90 -8.48 -3.20
C GLN A 239 -9.47 -8.45 -4.63
N PRO A 240 -9.62 -9.57 -5.37
CA PRO A 240 -10.19 -9.56 -6.71
C PRO A 240 -11.64 -9.08 -6.75
N TYR A 241 -12.45 -9.47 -5.74
CA TYR A 241 -13.84 -9.04 -5.65
C TYR A 241 -13.94 -7.54 -5.36
N LEU A 242 -13.15 -7.05 -4.40
CA LEU A 242 -13.10 -5.62 -4.10
C LEU A 242 -12.60 -4.81 -5.29
N ALA A 243 -11.57 -5.29 -5.99
CA ALA A 243 -11.05 -4.68 -7.21
C ALA A 243 -12.12 -4.58 -8.31
N GLU A 244 -12.85 -5.67 -8.57
CA GLU A 244 -13.96 -5.68 -9.55
C GLU A 244 -15.05 -4.66 -9.20
N MET A 245 -15.43 -4.59 -7.93
CA MET A 245 -16.44 -3.65 -7.46
C MET A 245 -15.97 -2.19 -7.60
N MET A 246 -14.71 -1.91 -7.23
CA MET A 246 -14.11 -0.59 -7.39
C MET A 246 -13.95 -0.20 -8.86
N LYS A 247 -13.58 -1.15 -9.71
CA LYS A 247 -13.54 -0.95 -11.16
C LYS A 247 -14.87 -0.44 -11.67
N ARG A 248 -15.98 -1.05 -11.26
CA ARG A 248 -17.33 -0.66 -11.71
C ARG A 248 -17.80 0.68 -11.14
N CYS A 249 -17.39 1.01 -9.91
CA CYS A 249 -17.85 2.20 -9.22
C CYS A 249 -17.07 3.46 -9.58
N PHE A 250 -15.74 3.35 -9.72
CA PHE A 250 -14.85 4.51 -9.76
C PHE A 250 -14.13 4.71 -11.08
N LEU A 251 -13.61 3.64 -11.72
CA LEU A 251 -12.74 3.80 -12.88
C LEU A 251 -13.43 4.40 -14.12
N PRO A 252 -14.71 4.13 -14.40
CA PRO A 252 -15.39 4.70 -15.56
C PRO A 252 -15.79 6.15 -15.38
N VAL A 253 -15.67 6.70 -14.14
CA VAL A 253 -16.18 8.04 -13.82
C VAL A 253 -15.17 9.10 -14.23
N SER A 254 -15.57 9.98 -15.16
CA SER A 254 -14.73 11.11 -15.57
C SER A 254 -14.39 12.01 -14.39
N GLY A 255 -13.13 12.41 -14.28
CA GLY A 255 -12.63 13.25 -13.18
C GLY A 255 -12.22 12.48 -11.92
N VAL A 256 -12.50 11.17 -11.83
CA VAL A 256 -11.99 10.31 -10.76
C VAL A 256 -10.62 9.74 -11.12
N THR A 257 -9.69 9.79 -10.17
CA THR A 257 -8.37 9.15 -10.28
C THR A 257 -8.14 8.26 -9.06
N VAL A 258 -7.80 7.00 -9.29
CA VAL A 258 -7.55 6.02 -8.23
C VAL A 258 -6.07 5.69 -8.18
N LYS A 259 -5.46 5.78 -7.00
CA LYS A 259 -4.07 5.37 -6.72
C LYS A 259 -4.08 4.33 -5.61
N ILE A 260 -3.50 3.18 -5.83
CA ILE A 260 -3.47 2.05 -4.88
C ILE A 260 -2.03 1.77 -4.50
N ALA A 261 -1.68 1.89 -3.22
CA ALA A 261 -0.38 1.46 -2.72
C ALA A 261 -0.46 0.01 -2.20
N ALA A 262 0.43 -0.82 -2.70
CA ALA A 262 0.41 -2.26 -2.43
C ALA A 262 1.82 -2.87 -2.33
N ILE A 263 1.90 -4.06 -1.78
CA ILE A 263 3.08 -4.93 -1.86
C ILE A 263 2.80 -5.95 -2.95
N GLU A 264 3.64 -5.99 -3.98
CA GLU A 264 3.38 -6.79 -5.19
C GLU A 264 3.07 -8.25 -4.87
N GLN A 265 3.88 -8.90 -4.03
CA GLN A 265 3.73 -10.32 -3.68
C GLN A 265 2.51 -10.63 -2.80
N ARG A 266 1.90 -9.60 -2.19
CA ARG A 266 0.69 -9.68 -1.37
C ARG A 266 -0.52 -9.05 -2.05
N THR A 267 -0.46 -8.92 -3.37
CA THR A 267 -1.51 -8.33 -4.17
C THR A 267 -2.06 -9.33 -5.17
N ASN A 268 -3.37 -9.52 -5.12
CA ASN A 268 -4.12 -10.32 -6.05
C ASN A 268 -5.27 -9.47 -6.61
N ILE A 269 -4.99 -8.65 -7.62
CA ILE A 269 -5.96 -7.66 -8.11
C ILE A 269 -6.95 -8.25 -9.12
N ALA A 270 -6.64 -9.42 -9.68
CA ALA A 270 -7.51 -10.12 -10.60
C ALA A 270 -7.34 -11.64 -10.51
N VAL A 271 -8.43 -12.36 -10.74
CA VAL A 271 -8.43 -13.80 -10.96
C VAL A 271 -8.92 -14.07 -12.39
N ILE A 272 -8.06 -14.71 -13.17
CA ILE A 272 -8.34 -15.07 -14.56
C ILE A 272 -8.43 -16.58 -14.63
N ASN A 273 -9.61 -17.10 -15.01
CA ASN A 273 -9.87 -18.51 -15.32
C ASN A 273 -10.28 -18.61 -16.78
N GLU A 274 -10.37 -19.81 -17.32
CA GLU A 274 -10.73 -20.07 -18.73
C GLU A 274 -12.04 -19.39 -19.18
N SER A 275 -12.98 -19.18 -18.25
CA SER A 275 -14.31 -18.64 -18.56
C SER A 275 -14.63 -17.31 -17.87
N THR A 276 -13.82 -16.86 -16.91
CA THR A 276 -14.14 -15.69 -16.09
C THR A 276 -12.90 -14.84 -15.82
N HIS A 277 -13.06 -13.55 -16.00
CA HIS A 277 -12.12 -12.54 -15.55
C HIS A 277 -12.81 -11.74 -14.43
N LEU A 278 -12.24 -11.77 -13.22
CA LEU A 278 -12.74 -11.04 -12.06
C LEU A 278 -11.65 -10.13 -11.52
N GLY A 279 -11.92 -8.84 -11.40
CA GLY A 279 -11.00 -7.84 -10.88
C GLY A 279 -10.56 -6.81 -11.91
N MET A 280 -9.47 -6.09 -11.61
CA MET A 280 -8.89 -5.07 -12.47
C MET A 280 -7.78 -5.68 -13.33
N GLU A 281 -7.78 -5.38 -14.61
CA GLU A 281 -6.73 -5.80 -15.55
C GLU A 281 -5.59 -4.77 -15.53
N VAL A 282 -4.39 -5.23 -15.15
CA VAL A 282 -3.18 -4.40 -15.19
C VAL A 282 -2.81 -4.12 -16.65
N GLY A 283 -2.61 -2.84 -16.95
CA GLY A 283 -2.32 -2.36 -18.31
C GLY A 283 -3.54 -1.96 -19.13
N ALA A 284 -4.75 -2.41 -18.75
CA ALA A 284 -6.00 -2.01 -19.38
C ALA A 284 -6.86 -1.11 -18.47
N ASP A 285 -7.17 -1.56 -17.27
CA ASP A 285 -7.99 -0.83 -16.31
C ASP A 285 -7.17 0.07 -15.39
N ILE A 286 -5.97 -0.40 -15.02
CA ILE A 286 -5.08 0.27 -14.08
C ILE A 286 -3.62 0.06 -14.47
N ALA A 287 -2.81 1.11 -14.43
CA ALA A 287 -1.39 1.01 -14.70
C ALA A 287 -0.63 0.49 -13.45
N ALA A 288 0.41 -0.32 -13.66
CA ALA A 288 1.31 -0.81 -12.62
C ALA A 288 2.76 -0.53 -13.02
N ASP A 289 3.01 0.72 -13.41
CA ASP A 289 4.27 1.22 -13.95
C ASP A 289 5.20 1.82 -12.88
N MET A 290 4.77 1.79 -11.62
CA MET A 290 5.50 2.39 -10.52
C MET A 290 5.85 1.36 -9.44
N ASP A 291 7.15 1.06 -9.32
CA ASP A 291 7.70 0.28 -8.21
C ASP A 291 8.71 1.14 -7.44
N LEU A 292 8.40 1.46 -6.18
CA LEU A 292 9.28 2.28 -5.34
C LEU A 292 10.56 1.55 -4.92
N ASP A 293 10.59 0.22 -5.01
CA ASP A 293 11.80 -0.54 -4.76
C ASP A 293 12.87 -0.29 -5.84
N ASP A 294 12.46 -0.03 -7.09
CA ASP A 294 13.38 0.19 -8.21
C ASP A 294 14.02 1.60 -8.22
N PHE A 295 13.38 2.57 -7.60
CA PHE A 295 13.80 3.97 -7.66
C PHE A 295 15.11 4.28 -6.92
N MET A 296 15.43 3.55 -5.84
CA MET A 296 16.48 3.90 -4.87
C MET A 296 17.49 2.79 -4.61
N VAL A 297 17.69 1.90 -5.57
CA VAL A 297 18.69 0.84 -5.43
C VAL A 297 20.09 1.43 -5.56
N PHE A 298 20.89 1.35 -4.48
CA PHE A 298 22.28 1.86 -4.43
C PHE A 298 23.14 1.35 -5.58
N ASP A 299 23.08 0.06 -5.85
CA ASP A 299 23.89 -0.58 -6.88
C ASP A 299 23.53 -0.16 -8.33
N ASN A 300 22.34 0.42 -8.54
CA ASN A 300 21.94 0.90 -9.87
C ASN A 300 22.49 2.30 -10.16
N ASP A 301 22.49 3.18 -9.12
CA ASP A 301 23.02 4.54 -9.20
C ASP A 301 23.40 5.01 -7.80
N GLU A 302 24.67 4.85 -7.45
CA GLU A 302 25.23 5.23 -6.15
C GLU A 302 25.03 6.71 -5.85
N HIS A 303 25.29 7.56 -6.83
CA HIS A 303 25.24 9.02 -6.64
C HIS A 303 23.79 9.50 -6.41
N ARG A 304 22.85 8.97 -7.18
CA ARG A 304 21.43 9.26 -7.02
C ARG A 304 20.92 8.79 -5.65
N SER A 305 21.32 7.59 -5.24
CA SER A 305 20.94 7.05 -3.93
C SER A 305 21.51 7.87 -2.78
N GLN A 306 22.79 8.25 -2.82
CA GLN A 306 23.39 9.11 -1.81
C GLN A 306 22.70 10.49 -1.75
N ASN A 307 22.39 11.10 -2.88
CA ASN A 307 21.65 12.36 -2.93
C ASN A 307 20.28 12.23 -2.29
N PHE A 308 19.51 11.21 -2.66
CA PHE A 308 18.19 10.96 -2.10
C PHE A 308 18.21 10.78 -0.58
N PHE A 309 19.08 9.91 -0.07
CA PHE A 309 19.15 9.67 1.37
C PHE A 309 19.74 10.86 2.14
N GLY A 310 20.63 11.63 1.52
CA GLY A 310 21.11 12.88 2.07
C GLY A 310 19.99 13.90 2.22
N ASP A 311 19.20 14.11 1.17
CA ASP A 311 18.02 14.99 1.20
C ASP A 311 16.96 14.49 2.19
N LEU A 312 16.72 13.19 2.24
CA LEU A 312 15.80 12.57 3.21
C LEU A 312 16.20 12.92 4.65
N ILE A 313 17.44 12.66 5.03
CA ILE A 313 17.93 12.90 6.39
C ILE A 313 17.92 14.41 6.69
N TYR A 314 18.34 15.24 5.74
CA TYR A 314 18.39 16.69 5.90
C TYR A 314 17.01 17.31 6.08
N ASN A 315 16.03 16.93 5.24
CA ASN A 315 14.66 17.43 5.35
C ASN A 315 14.03 17.02 6.69
N HIS A 316 14.16 15.75 7.07
CA HIS A 316 13.64 15.28 8.36
C HIS A 316 14.35 15.97 9.54
N TYR A 317 15.66 16.17 9.46
CA TYR A 317 16.40 16.91 10.47
C TYR A 317 15.88 18.35 10.63
N ASN A 318 15.66 19.07 9.53
CA ASN A 318 15.17 20.44 9.57
C ASN A 318 13.78 20.57 10.19
N VAL A 319 12.90 19.64 9.93
CA VAL A 319 11.55 19.62 10.54
C VAL A 319 11.65 19.35 12.04
N VAL A 320 12.34 18.28 12.45
CA VAL A 320 12.41 17.90 13.87
C VAL A 320 13.21 18.93 14.69
N ARG A 321 14.28 19.53 14.12
CA ARG A 321 15.08 20.52 14.83
C ARG A 321 14.32 21.78 15.20
N SER A 322 13.23 22.13 14.50
CA SER A 322 12.42 23.31 14.81
C SER A 322 11.91 23.31 16.27
N ASP A 323 11.73 22.12 16.83
CA ASP A 323 11.28 21.92 18.22
C ASP A 323 12.43 22.02 19.25
N TYR A 324 13.69 22.17 18.77
CA TYR A 324 14.90 22.17 19.60
C TYR A 324 15.72 23.44 19.40
N SER A 325 15.53 24.43 20.25
CA SER A 325 16.11 25.78 20.15
C SER A 325 17.64 25.82 20.08
N ASN A 326 18.33 24.81 20.60
CA ASN A 326 19.79 24.73 20.64
C ASN A 326 20.39 23.89 19.52
N SER A 327 19.57 23.35 18.60
CA SER A 327 20.04 22.54 17.50
C SER A 327 20.71 23.37 16.40
N LYS A 328 21.84 22.87 15.86
CA LYS A 328 22.61 23.57 14.84
C LYS A 328 21.85 23.63 13.52
N HIS A 329 21.85 24.79 12.87
CA HIS A 329 21.40 24.94 11.50
C HIS A 329 22.54 24.63 10.55
N PHE A 330 22.27 23.80 9.52
CA PHE A 330 23.18 23.51 8.41
C PHE A 330 22.64 24.16 7.14
N ALA A 331 23.53 24.71 6.30
CA ALA A 331 23.12 25.35 5.06
C ALA A 331 22.59 24.35 4.03
N ASP A 332 23.13 23.13 4.05
CA ASP A 332 22.81 22.07 3.12
C ASP A 332 22.99 20.68 3.77
N LYS A 333 22.63 19.64 3.02
CA LYS A 333 22.79 18.25 3.43
C LYS A 333 24.24 17.84 3.66
N ASP A 334 25.17 18.39 2.86
CA ASP A 334 26.58 18.01 2.95
C ASP A 334 27.20 18.52 4.25
N GLY A 335 26.81 19.72 4.69
CA GLY A 335 27.18 20.27 5.99
C GLY A 335 26.67 19.40 7.15
N LEU A 336 25.46 18.89 7.08
CA LEU A 336 24.91 17.96 8.08
C LEU A 336 25.67 16.64 8.06
N ILE A 337 25.86 16.02 6.87
CA ILE A 337 26.55 14.74 6.72
C ILE A 337 27.97 14.82 7.24
N ASN A 338 28.72 15.86 6.88
CA ASN A 338 30.10 16.06 7.34
C ASN A 338 30.21 16.31 8.85
N ALA A 339 29.18 16.85 9.48
CA ALA A 339 29.16 17.02 10.94
C ALA A 339 28.90 15.71 11.68
N ILE A 340 28.21 14.75 11.07
CA ILE A 340 27.80 13.50 11.71
C ILE A 340 28.77 12.36 11.43
N PHE A 341 29.27 12.23 10.19
CA PHE A 341 30.10 11.12 9.75
C PHE A 341 31.59 11.50 9.77
N THR A 342 32.43 10.51 10.01
CA THR A 342 33.90 10.71 9.96
C THR A 342 34.40 11.01 8.55
N GLN A 343 33.69 10.48 7.54
CA GLN A 343 34.03 10.63 6.12
C GLN A 343 32.82 10.28 5.24
N GLN A 344 32.81 10.74 4.01
CA GLN A 344 31.74 10.48 3.04
C GLN A 344 31.52 8.96 2.79
N ALA A 345 32.59 8.16 2.85
CA ALA A 345 32.50 6.71 2.73
C ALA A 345 31.69 6.06 3.85
N ALA A 346 31.61 6.65 5.05
CA ALA A 346 30.76 6.13 6.12
C ALA A 346 29.28 6.40 5.85
N PHE A 347 28.96 7.54 5.24
CA PHE A 347 27.61 7.84 4.77
C PHE A 347 27.23 6.92 3.58
N ALA A 348 28.12 6.72 2.61
CA ALA A 348 27.90 5.80 1.50
C ALA A 348 27.61 4.37 1.99
N GLU A 349 28.34 3.92 3.03
CA GLU A 349 28.11 2.61 3.65
C GLU A 349 26.71 2.53 4.32
N LEU A 350 26.23 3.61 4.96
CA LEU A 350 24.87 3.70 5.49
C LEU A 350 23.83 3.55 4.37
N VAL A 351 24.01 4.28 3.26
CA VAL A 351 23.09 4.23 2.12
C VAL A 351 23.08 2.84 1.48
N ARG A 352 24.25 2.23 1.33
CA ARG A 352 24.37 0.83 0.86
C ARG A 352 23.63 -0.14 1.77
N ALA A 353 23.81 0.00 3.09
CA ALA A 353 23.16 -0.87 4.09
C ALA A 353 21.65 -0.69 4.18
N ALA A 354 21.12 0.47 3.78
CA ALA A 354 19.68 0.74 3.71
C ALA A 354 18.98 0.02 2.56
N GLU A 355 19.73 -0.48 1.56
CA GLU A 355 19.20 -1.24 0.41
C GLU A 355 17.98 -0.60 -0.28
N GLY A 356 18.01 0.73 -0.44
CA GLY A 356 16.94 1.50 -1.05
C GLY A 356 15.72 1.76 -0.17
N VAL A 357 15.73 1.37 1.11
CA VAL A 357 14.58 1.48 2.01
C VAL A 357 14.73 2.66 2.98
N PRO A 358 13.95 3.76 2.82
CA PRO A 358 14.01 4.95 3.68
C PRO A 358 13.88 4.67 5.17
N ARG A 359 12.94 3.81 5.56
CA ARG A 359 12.77 3.39 6.96
C ARG A 359 14.01 2.74 7.55
N ASP A 360 14.67 1.88 6.76
CA ASP A 360 15.88 1.19 7.21
C ASP A 360 17.03 2.19 7.37
N ALA A 361 17.17 3.17 6.46
CA ALA A 361 18.18 4.23 6.57
C ALA A 361 18.04 5.02 7.88
N ILE A 362 16.82 5.45 8.23
CA ILE A 362 16.57 6.19 9.48
C ILE A 362 16.88 5.32 10.71
N ASN A 363 16.49 4.05 10.70
CA ASN A 363 16.79 3.14 11.81
C ASN A 363 18.29 2.86 11.94
N LEU A 364 18.98 2.61 10.82
CA LEU A 364 20.41 2.40 10.78
C LEU A 364 21.18 3.62 11.27
N LEU A 365 20.78 4.82 10.84
CA LEU A 365 21.35 6.09 11.30
C LEU A 365 21.22 6.22 12.82
N ALA A 366 20.03 6.00 13.35
CA ALA A 366 19.79 6.07 14.80
C ALA A 366 20.65 5.06 15.57
N LEU A 367 20.74 3.82 15.10
CA LEU A 367 21.60 2.80 15.72
C LEU A 367 23.08 3.13 15.60
N ALA A 368 23.55 3.67 14.47
CA ALA A 368 24.93 4.07 14.28
C ALA A 368 25.34 5.24 15.19
N ILE A 369 24.42 6.22 15.35
CA ILE A 369 24.61 7.35 16.29
C ILE A 369 24.70 6.83 17.74
N GLN A 370 23.83 5.89 18.15
CA GLN A 370 23.88 5.30 19.49
C GLN A 370 25.22 4.60 19.76
N ARG A 371 25.83 3.97 18.73
CA ARG A 371 27.11 3.30 18.84
C ARG A 371 28.30 4.25 18.83
N SER A 372 28.19 5.35 18.10
CA SER A 372 29.26 6.33 18.04
C SER A 372 29.41 7.17 19.33
N GLY A 373 28.36 7.21 20.15
CA GLY A 373 28.37 8.04 21.37
C GLY A 373 28.64 9.52 21.06
N ASP A 374 29.71 10.06 21.60
CA ASP A 374 30.14 11.45 21.34
C ASP A 374 30.97 11.59 20.07
N ASP A 375 31.58 10.50 19.56
CA ASP A 375 32.38 10.49 18.34
C ASP A 375 31.53 10.51 17.06
N ASN A 376 32.10 10.98 15.94
CA ASN A 376 31.43 10.91 14.65
C ASN A 376 31.21 9.45 14.20
N VAL A 377 30.16 9.25 13.42
CA VAL A 377 29.77 7.92 12.91
C VAL A 377 30.81 7.43 11.89
N SER A 378 31.48 6.33 12.21
CA SER A 378 32.45 5.66 11.34
C SER A 378 31.80 4.54 10.53
N ILE A 379 32.51 3.98 9.54
CA ILE A 379 32.10 2.79 8.79
C ILE A 379 31.85 1.62 9.74
N GLU A 380 32.66 1.46 10.78
CA GLU A 380 32.50 0.38 11.76
C GLU A 380 31.20 0.52 12.56
N HIS A 381 30.85 1.77 12.97
CA HIS A 381 29.58 2.05 13.63
C HIS A 381 28.38 1.68 12.73
N VAL A 382 28.46 2.01 11.43
CA VAL A 382 27.41 1.65 10.45
C VAL A 382 27.31 0.13 10.29
N ARG A 383 28.42 -0.58 10.14
CA ARG A 383 28.43 -2.05 10.00
C ARG A 383 27.85 -2.74 11.23
N SER A 384 28.24 -2.31 12.40
CA SER A 384 27.71 -2.81 13.67
C SER A 384 26.21 -2.52 13.82
N ALA A 385 25.75 -1.30 13.40
CA ALA A 385 24.34 -0.95 13.37
C ALA A 385 23.55 -1.85 12.42
N SER A 386 24.10 -2.11 11.23
CA SER A 386 23.47 -2.94 10.20
C SER A 386 23.26 -4.38 10.67
N LYS A 387 24.27 -4.97 11.31
CA LYS A 387 24.14 -6.29 11.94
C LYS A 387 23.02 -6.32 12.98
N ALA A 388 23.01 -5.35 13.88
CA ALA A 388 22.00 -5.30 14.93
C ALA A 388 20.59 -5.08 14.38
N TRP A 389 20.44 -4.23 13.36
CA TRP A 389 19.16 -4.02 12.71
C TRP A 389 18.66 -5.30 12.02
N TYR A 390 19.55 -5.97 11.29
CA TYR A 390 19.23 -7.26 10.68
C TYR A 390 18.72 -8.27 11.71
N MET A 391 19.45 -8.48 12.79
CA MET A 391 19.07 -9.47 13.81
C MET A 391 17.78 -9.10 14.54
N LYS A 392 17.58 -7.82 14.82
CA LYS A 392 16.42 -7.35 15.62
C LYS A 392 15.12 -7.33 14.82
N ASP A 393 15.17 -6.97 13.55
CA ASP A 393 13.97 -6.71 12.73
C ASP A 393 13.80 -7.78 11.64
N LYS A 394 14.79 -7.94 10.78
CA LYS A 394 14.68 -8.79 9.58
C LYS A 394 14.76 -10.28 9.89
N ASP A 395 15.75 -10.68 10.64
CA ASP A 395 15.94 -12.08 11.03
C ASP A 395 14.83 -12.57 11.97
N ALA A 396 14.41 -11.70 12.91
CA ALA A 396 13.28 -12.00 13.78
C ALA A 396 11.97 -12.22 13.00
N ALA A 397 11.73 -11.42 11.94
CA ALA A 397 10.57 -11.58 11.07
C ALA A 397 10.59 -12.93 10.32
N VAL A 398 11.74 -13.33 9.78
CA VAL A 398 11.90 -14.61 9.09
C VAL A 398 11.81 -15.81 10.07
N SER A 399 12.32 -15.64 11.27
CA SER A 399 12.37 -16.73 12.27
C SER A 399 10.98 -17.14 12.78
N SER A 400 9.94 -16.34 12.51
CA SER A 400 8.55 -16.74 12.76
C SER A 400 8.06 -17.88 11.85
N ASN A 401 8.71 -18.12 10.70
CA ASN A 401 8.46 -19.23 9.80
C ASN A 401 9.74 -20.11 9.67
N PRO A 402 9.77 -21.31 10.29
CA PRO A 402 10.95 -22.19 10.25
C PRO A 402 11.37 -22.60 8.84
N GLU A 403 10.43 -22.77 7.90
CA GLU A 403 10.74 -23.13 6.51
C GLU A 403 11.42 -21.97 5.79
N ALA A 404 10.93 -20.74 5.96
CA ALA A 404 11.56 -19.55 5.41
C ALA A 404 12.95 -19.32 5.99
N LYS A 405 13.13 -19.58 7.30
CA LYS A 405 14.45 -19.52 7.95
C LYS A 405 15.44 -20.55 7.40
N LYS A 406 14.97 -21.78 7.18
CA LYS A 406 15.80 -22.85 6.58
C LYS A 406 16.22 -22.47 5.15
N LEU A 407 15.29 -21.94 4.35
CA LEU A 407 15.59 -21.46 3.00
C LEU A 407 16.59 -20.29 3.03
N LEU A 408 16.43 -19.31 3.90
CA LEU A 408 17.38 -18.19 4.04
C LEU A 408 18.79 -18.70 4.36
N ASN A 409 18.92 -19.60 5.31
CA ASN A 409 20.22 -20.19 5.67
C ASN A 409 20.83 -20.92 4.48
N HIS A 410 20.06 -21.71 3.73
CA HIS A 410 20.52 -22.37 2.52
C HIS A 410 21.01 -21.35 1.46
N ILE A 411 20.25 -20.27 1.23
CA ILE A 411 20.66 -19.21 0.30
C ILE A 411 21.96 -18.54 0.76
N ILE A 412 22.10 -18.24 2.05
CA ILE A 412 23.32 -17.64 2.61
C ILE A 412 24.52 -18.58 2.41
N ASP A 413 24.39 -19.84 2.76
CA ASP A 413 25.46 -20.81 2.63
C ASP A 413 25.85 -21.02 1.16
N GLU A 414 24.88 -21.19 0.28
CA GLU A 414 25.15 -21.48 -1.13
C GLU A 414 25.71 -20.26 -1.85
N VAL A 415 25.06 -19.08 -1.68
CA VAL A 415 25.43 -17.88 -2.44
C VAL A 415 26.64 -17.17 -1.83
N ILE A 416 26.64 -16.95 -0.51
CA ILE A 416 27.72 -16.17 0.14
C ILE A 416 28.92 -17.06 0.46
N ALA A 417 28.74 -18.22 1.16
CA ALA A 417 29.85 -19.03 1.61
C ALA A 417 30.52 -19.80 0.47
N HIS A 418 29.75 -20.46 -0.40
CA HIS A 418 30.28 -21.28 -1.48
C HIS A 418 30.63 -20.48 -2.73
N ARG A 419 29.69 -19.62 -3.21
CA ARG A 419 29.88 -18.89 -4.49
C ARG A 419 30.56 -17.53 -4.29
N LYS A 420 30.72 -17.07 -3.04
CA LYS A 420 31.25 -15.74 -2.70
C LYS A 420 30.56 -14.60 -3.45
N ALA A 421 29.27 -14.75 -3.69
CA ALA A 421 28.42 -13.79 -4.37
C ALA A 421 27.46 -13.10 -3.39
N ARG A 422 26.88 -11.97 -3.79
CA ARG A 422 25.84 -11.26 -3.02
C ARG A 422 24.46 -11.40 -3.63
N ALA A 423 24.40 -11.89 -4.87
CA ALA A 423 23.20 -12.00 -5.66
C ALA A 423 23.09 -13.36 -6.34
N PHE A 424 21.86 -13.74 -6.68
CA PHE A 424 21.53 -14.98 -7.37
C PHE A 424 20.33 -14.77 -8.29
N LEU A 425 20.06 -15.75 -9.15
CA LEU A 425 19.02 -15.73 -10.15
C LEU A 425 17.98 -16.80 -9.87
N LEU A 426 16.73 -16.44 -10.00
CA LEU A 426 15.59 -17.36 -10.04
C LEU A 426 14.82 -17.20 -11.33
N LYS A 427 14.18 -18.26 -11.83
CA LYS A 427 13.32 -18.19 -13.00
C LYS A 427 12.16 -17.26 -12.74
N SER A 428 11.96 -16.29 -13.64
CA SER A 428 10.80 -15.37 -13.60
C SER A 428 9.49 -16.12 -13.84
N GLY A 429 8.41 -15.66 -13.22
CA GLY A 429 7.07 -16.22 -13.41
C GLY A 429 6.74 -17.41 -12.53
N GLN A 430 7.68 -17.97 -11.79
CA GLN A 430 7.40 -18.98 -10.76
C GLN A 430 7.10 -18.26 -9.42
N ARG A 431 6.00 -18.67 -8.76
CA ARG A 431 5.64 -18.14 -7.44
C ARG A 431 6.33 -18.96 -6.34
N TYR A 432 7.49 -18.55 -5.95
CA TYR A 432 8.18 -19.12 -4.79
C TYR A 432 7.65 -18.49 -3.50
N ARG A 433 6.67 -19.12 -2.84
CA ARG A 433 6.05 -18.60 -1.62
C ARG A 433 7.06 -18.16 -0.57
N LEU A 434 8.05 -19.01 -0.28
CA LEU A 434 9.05 -18.73 0.74
C LEU A 434 10.02 -17.61 0.34
N VAL A 435 10.37 -17.50 -0.95
CA VAL A 435 11.18 -16.37 -1.47
C VAL A 435 10.43 -15.06 -1.31
N ASN A 436 9.13 -15.06 -1.58
CA ASN A 436 8.29 -13.86 -1.39
C ASN A 436 8.22 -13.46 0.10
N GLU A 437 8.16 -14.42 1.03
CA GLU A 437 8.23 -14.14 2.46
C GLU A 437 9.60 -13.53 2.85
N LEU A 438 10.69 -14.01 2.30
CA LEU A 438 12.03 -13.45 2.50
C LEU A 438 12.16 -12.04 1.89
N PHE A 439 11.55 -11.80 0.76
CA PHE A 439 11.48 -10.48 0.14
C PHE A 439 10.67 -9.50 1.01
N ASP A 440 9.50 -9.91 1.51
CA ASP A 440 8.68 -9.10 2.41
C ASP A 440 9.38 -8.79 3.75
N ALA A 441 10.18 -9.74 4.26
CA ALA A 441 11.01 -9.53 5.43
C ALA A 441 12.24 -8.66 5.15
N ARG A 442 12.46 -8.26 3.90
CA ARG A 442 13.58 -7.42 3.43
C ARG A 442 14.96 -8.07 3.64
N VAL A 443 15.03 -9.40 3.65
CA VAL A 443 16.29 -10.14 3.65
C VAL A 443 16.76 -10.51 2.24
N LEU A 444 15.84 -10.41 1.26
CA LEU A 444 16.13 -10.46 -0.17
C LEU A 444 15.64 -9.18 -0.83
N HIS A 445 16.38 -8.71 -1.84
CA HIS A 445 16.08 -7.53 -2.63
C HIS A 445 16.08 -7.88 -4.11
N VAL A 446 15.05 -7.47 -4.85
CA VAL A 446 15.04 -7.61 -6.32
C VAL A 446 15.88 -6.48 -6.90
N ARG A 447 16.91 -6.83 -7.66
CA ARG A 447 17.78 -5.87 -8.33
C ARG A 447 17.37 -5.60 -9.76
N LYS A 448 16.97 -6.65 -10.47
CA LYS A 448 16.52 -6.57 -11.87
C LYS A 448 15.53 -7.69 -12.14
N ARG A 449 14.53 -7.40 -12.94
CA ARG A 449 13.50 -8.38 -13.32
C ARG A 449 13.62 -8.72 -14.82
N ASN A 450 13.15 -9.91 -15.17
CA ASN A 450 12.98 -10.36 -16.55
C ASN A 450 14.29 -10.31 -17.37
N VAL A 451 15.43 -10.63 -16.75
CA VAL A 451 16.72 -10.72 -17.45
C VAL A 451 16.69 -11.93 -18.36
N SER A 452 17.00 -11.74 -19.64
CA SER A 452 17.09 -12.85 -20.63
C SER A 452 18.44 -13.54 -20.54
N SER A 453 18.46 -14.86 -20.74
CA SER A 453 19.68 -15.65 -20.94
C SER A 453 19.90 -15.92 -22.42
N ASN A 454 21.12 -15.67 -22.92
CA ASN A 454 21.49 -16.02 -24.28
C ASN A 454 21.53 -17.53 -24.53
N GLU A 455 21.62 -18.33 -23.46
CA GLU A 455 21.79 -19.79 -23.52
C GLU A 455 20.46 -20.53 -23.54
N GLN A 456 19.38 -19.90 -23.04
CA GLN A 456 18.03 -20.45 -23.04
C GLN A 456 17.06 -19.38 -23.56
N PRO A 457 16.92 -19.23 -24.88
CA PRO A 457 15.99 -18.27 -25.48
C PRO A 457 14.57 -18.50 -24.95
N GLY A 458 13.93 -17.44 -24.47
CA GLY A 458 12.56 -17.49 -23.89
C GLY A 458 12.51 -17.71 -22.38
N VAL A 459 13.58 -18.15 -21.73
CA VAL A 459 13.64 -18.20 -20.26
C VAL A 459 14.10 -16.85 -19.72
N ARG A 460 13.37 -16.35 -18.74
CA ARG A 460 13.69 -15.10 -18.05
C ARG A 460 14.00 -15.39 -16.58
N TYR A 461 14.84 -14.53 -16.02
CA TYR A 461 15.30 -14.64 -14.63
C TYR A 461 15.11 -13.32 -13.91
N ASP A 462 14.84 -13.39 -12.61
CA ASP A 462 14.87 -12.25 -11.70
C ASP A 462 16.14 -12.32 -10.87
N VAL A 463 16.82 -11.18 -10.74
CA VAL A 463 18.07 -11.06 -9.97
C VAL A 463 17.71 -10.68 -8.54
N TYR A 464 18.00 -11.56 -7.61
CA TYR A 464 17.85 -11.33 -6.17
C TYR A 464 19.19 -11.03 -5.53
N LYS A 465 19.22 -10.04 -4.67
CA LYS A 465 20.38 -9.68 -3.83
C LYS A 465 20.06 -10.03 -2.37
N ILE A 466 21.04 -10.56 -1.66
CA ILE A 466 20.94 -10.85 -0.23
C ILE A 466 21.16 -9.55 0.54
N ASP A 467 20.38 -9.33 1.60
CA ASP A 467 20.49 -8.13 2.44
C ASP A 467 21.89 -7.94 3.01
N TYR A 468 22.33 -6.69 3.07
CA TYR A 468 23.64 -6.30 3.56
C TYR A 468 23.92 -6.85 4.97
N GLY A 469 22.94 -6.83 5.86
CA GLY A 469 23.06 -7.32 7.24
C GLY A 469 23.38 -8.81 7.36
N CYS A 470 23.04 -9.62 6.33
CA CYS A 470 23.33 -11.06 6.34
C CYS A 470 24.83 -11.38 6.25
N TYR A 471 25.62 -10.49 5.66
CA TYR A 471 27.04 -10.75 5.37
C TYR A 471 27.99 -9.64 5.83
N VAL A 472 27.49 -8.63 6.52
CA VAL A 472 28.29 -7.48 6.97
C VAL A 472 29.51 -7.86 7.79
N ASP A 473 29.43 -8.90 8.61
CA ASP A 473 30.55 -9.40 9.40
C ASP A 473 31.70 -9.98 8.54
N LEU A 474 31.39 -10.37 7.31
CA LEU A 474 32.37 -10.95 6.40
C LEU A 474 33.13 -9.92 5.59
N GLN A 475 32.65 -8.65 5.56
CA GLN A 475 33.17 -7.57 4.72
C GLN A 475 34.69 -7.29 4.90
N ALA A 476 35.23 -7.52 6.09
CA ALA A 476 36.66 -7.31 6.38
C ALA A 476 37.48 -8.62 6.41
N THR A 477 36.92 -9.73 5.97
CA THR A 477 37.54 -11.03 6.03
C THR A 477 37.84 -11.59 4.63
N SER A 478 38.69 -12.62 4.55
CA SER A 478 38.95 -13.39 3.31
C SER A 478 37.68 -14.11 2.78
N ARG A 479 36.60 -14.13 3.56
CA ARG A 479 35.32 -14.69 3.21
C ARG A 479 34.32 -13.59 2.71
N SER A 480 34.80 -12.35 2.62
CA SER A 480 33.97 -11.26 2.06
C SER A 480 33.45 -11.68 0.70
N PRO A 481 32.09 -11.58 0.48
CA PRO A 481 31.57 -11.82 -0.84
C PRO A 481 32.20 -10.80 -1.76
N GLN A 482 32.88 -11.24 -2.80
CA GLN A 482 33.48 -10.40 -3.81
C GLN A 482 32.34 -9.69 -4.57
N GLY A 483 32.61 -8.46 -5.03
CA GLY A 483 31.64 -7.65 -5.75
C GLY A 483 30.84 -8.48 -6.72
N GLY A 484 29.53 -8.37 -6.63
CA GLY A 484 28.63 -9.13 -7.47
C GLY A 484 28.88 -8.82 -8.94
N PHE A 485 28.23 -9.56 -9.82
CA PHE A 485 28.29 -9.50 -11.29
C PHE A 485 28.22 -8.09 -11.92
N PHE A 486 28.16 -7.01 -11.13
CA PHE A 486 27.86 -5.66 -11.55
C PHE A 486 28.68 -4.56 -10.85
N GLU A 487 29.70 -4.87 -10.05
CA GLU A 487 30.53 -3.84 -9.39
C GLU A 487 31.87 -3.67 -10.09
N ASN A 488 32.12 -2.47 -10.63
CA ASN A 488 33.42 -1.96 -11.05
C ASN A 488 34.16 -1.47 -9.79
N ASP A 489 34.72 -2.36 -8.97
CA ASP A 489 35.70 -1.97 -7.97
C ASP A 489 37.08 -2.42 -8.43
N GLY A 490 38.04 -1.47 -8.44
CA GLY A 490 39.33 -1.60 -9.07
C GLY A 490 40.07 -2.89 -8.77
N GLY A 491 40.18 -3.76 -9.77
CA GLY A 491 41.01 -4.96 -9.78
C GLY A 491 40.30 -6.28 -9.95
N ASN A 492 39.00 -6.35 -9.88
CA ASN A 492 38.24 -7.57 -10.16
C ASN A 492 37.65 -7.55 -11.56
N ILE A 493 37.68 -8.69 -12.25
CA ILE A 493 37.06 -8.84 -13.58
C ILE A 493 35.59 -8.50 -13.41
N ALA A 494 35.22 -7.25 -13.74
CA ALA A 494 33.85 -6.85 -13.86
C ALA A 494 33.24 -7.64 -15.01
N VAL A 495 32.29 -8.53 -14.72
CA VAL A 495 31.48 -9.10 -15.78
C VAL A 495 30.60 -7.96 -16.31
N PRO A 496 30.71 -7.57 -17.58
CA PRO A 496 29.87 -6.51 -18.13
C PRO A 496 28.41 -6.79 -17.82
N ALA A 497 27.63 -5.73 -17.56
CA ALA A 497 26.19 -5.86 -17.28
C ALA A 497 25.43 -6.68 -18.33
N ASP A 498 26.01 -6.80 -19.53
CA ASP A 498 25.46 -7.53 -20.69
C ASP A 498 26.08 -8.90 -20.91
N ASP A 499 27.10 -9.33 -20.13
CA ASP A 499 27.70 -10.66 -20.25
C ASP A 499 27.03 -11.69 -19.35
N TYR A 500 25.99 -12.30 -19.84
CA TYR A 500 25.19 -13.31 -19.15
C TYR A 500 25.84 -14.71 -19.12
N ARG A 501 27.05 -14.90 -19.65
CA ARG A 501 27.72 -16.21 -19.63
C ARG A 501 28.13 -16.65 -18.24
N SER A 502 28.31 -15.69 -17.32
CA SER A 502 28.57 -15.98 -15.91
C SER A 502 27.31 -16.24 -15.07
N ILE A 503 26.13 -15.94 -15.63
CA ILE A 503 24.83 -16.09 -14.96
C ILE A 503 24.51 -17.55 -14.61
N ARG A 504 24.95 -18.54 -15.41
CA ARG A 504 24.76 -19.97 -15.10
C ARG A 504 25.20 -20.36 -13.69
N ARG A 505 26.29 -19.76 -13.22
CA ARG A 505 26.81 -20.02 -11.86
C ARG A 505 26.02 -19.33 -10.77
N ALA A 506 25.16 -18.39 -11.13
CA ALA A 506 24.35 -17.60 -10.21
C ALA A 506 22.90 -18.12 -10.10
N ILE A 507 22.46 -19.01 -11.02
CA ILE A 507 21.13 -19.62 -10.91
C ILE A 507 21.08 -20.49 -9.66
N LEU A 508 20.09 -20.22 -8.83
CA LEU A 508 19.77 -21.04 -7.66
C LEU A 508 18.56 -21.89 -8.01
N ASP A 509 18.72 -23.20 -7.91
CA ASP A 509 17.63 -24.15 -8.07
C ASP A 509 17.01 -24.38 -6.71
N LEU A 510 15.71 -24.12 -6.58
CA LEU A 510 14.95 -24.23 -5.35
C LEU A 510 13.88 -25.34 -5.44
N ASP A 511 14.01 -26.24 -6.44
CA ASP A 511 13.10 -27.38 -6.61
C ASP A 511 13.27 -28.44 -5.50
#